data_f472716512ff7b0844eec1f3cdb53378
#
_entry.id   f472716512ff7b0844eec1f3cdb53378
#
_cell.length_a   1.000
_cell.length_b   1.000
_cell.length_c   1.000
_cell.angle_alpha   90.00
_cell.angle_beta   90.00
_cell.angle_gamma   90.00
#
_symmetry.space_group_name_H-M   'P 1'
#
loop_
_entity.id
_entity.type
_entity.pdbx_description
1 polymer ?
#
loop_
_entity_poly.entity_id
_entity_poly.type
_entity_poly.pdbx_seq_one_letter_code
_entity_poly.pdbx_strand_id
1 'polypeptide(L)'
;MDDQILSLEHISLSYHTMKGETPALCDLTFSVKPGEFVALVGPSGCGKSTILNLISGLLKPEAGTLLSRGRPITEADLHIGYMLQRDHLFEWRTIYSNVLLGLEISRTLTPERKEKVGEMMETYGLKAFSNARPSELSGGMRQRAALIRTLAMEPDLLLLDEPFSALDYQTRLNVCDDIGKIIKKEGKTAILVTHDISEAISMADRVIVLAARPAYVKKKIPIRFAMEERTPMKARSAPEFKTYFNAIWKELNENA
;
A
#
# COMPACT_ATOMS: atom_id res chain seq x y z
N MET A 1 -5.90 -1.58 -25.97
CA MET A 1 -5.72 -2.53 -24.86
C MET A 1 -5.58 -1.67 -23.61
N ASP A 2 -6.45 -1.87 -22.62
CA ASP A 2 -6.39 -1.10 -21.39
C ASP A 2 -5.02 -1.28 -20.72
N ASP A 3 -4.33 -0.16 -20.52
CA ASP A 3 -3.02 -0.12 -19.88
C ASP A 3 -3.20 -0.33 -18.37
N GLN A 4 -3.46 -1.58 -17.97
CA GLN A 4 -3.67 -1.98 -16.58
C GLN A 4 -2.50 -2.83 -16.11
N ILE A 5 -1.86 -2.39 -15.01
CA ILE A 5 -0.81 -3.20 -14.37
C ILE A 5 -1.41 -4.38 -13.60
N LEU A 6 -2.61 -4.19 -13.06
CA LEU A 6 -3.34 -5.19 -12.28
C LEU A 6 -4.84 -5.13 -12.59
N SER A 7 -5.50 -6.29 -12.74
CA SER A 7 -6.94 -6.46 -12.82
C SER A 7 -7.40 -7.60 -11.91
N LEU A 8 -8.43 -7.33 -11.12
CA LEU A 8 -9.18 -8.32 -10.36
C LEU A 8 -10.56 -8.43 -11.01
N GLU A 9 -10.95 -9.60 -11.46
CA GLU A 9 -12.19 -9.83 -12.20
C GLU A 9 -13.02 -10.93 -11.52
N HIS A 10 -14.17 -10.52 -10.95
CA HIS A 10 -15.13 -11.40 -10.30
C HIS A 10 -14.53 -12.28 -9.18
N ILE A 11 -13.59 -11.72 -8.40
CA ILE A 11 -12.88 -12.44 -7.36
C ILE A 11 -13.81 -12.77 -6.19
N SER A 12 -13.87 -14.07 -5.86
CA SER A 12 -14.54 -14.58 -4.65
C SER A 12 -13.60 -15.48 -3.86
N LEU A 13 -13.72 -15.39 -2.52
CA LEU A 13 -12.94 -16.19 -1.59
C LEU A 13 -13.69 -16.36 -0.27
N SER A 14 -13.69 -17.59 0.26
CA SER A 14 -14.16 -17.94 1.60
C SER A 14 -13.02 -18.52 2.44
N TYR A 15 -13.07 -18.30 3.75
CA TYR A 15 -12.20 -19.00 4.68
C TYR A 15 -12.93 -20.22 5.24
N HIS A 16 -12.35 -21.39 5.05
CA HIS A 16 -12.86 -22.66 5.53
C HIS A 16 -12.19 -23.01 6.87
N THR A 17 -12.99 -23.23 7.88
CA THR A 17 -12.54 -23.66 9.22
C THR A 17 -13.35 -24.86 9.68
N MET A 18 -12.92 -25.54 10.74
CA MET A 18 -13.69 -26.63 11.34
C MET A 18 -15.08 -26.17 11.84
N LYS A 19 -15.29 -24.86 12.03
CA LYS A 19 -16.56 -24.26 12.47
C LYS A 19 -17.48 -23.85 11.32
N GLY A 20 -17.04 -24.00 10.08
CA GLY A 20 -17.81 -23.66 8.88
C GLY A 20 -17.05 -22.73 7.93
N GLU A 21 -17.75 -22.31 6.91
CA GLU A 21 -17.31 -21.41 5.87
C GLU A 21 -17.62 -19.95 6.26
N THR A 22 -16.70 -19.06 5.95
CA THR A 22 -16.87 -17.63 6.16
C THR A 22 -16.49 -16.88 4.89
N PRO A 23 -17.47 -16.40 4.12
CA PRO A 23 -17.21 -15.60 2.93
C PRO A 23 -16.44 -14.33 3.28
N ALA A 24 -15.34 -14.08 2.63
CA ALA A 24 -14.49 -12.90 2.81
C ALA A 24 -14.65 -11.90 1.67
N LEU A 25 -14.65 -12.39 0.42
CA LEU A 25 -14.82 -11.60 -0.80
C LEU A 25 -15.93 -12.21 -1.66
N CYS A 26 -16.72 -11.35 -2.30
CA CYS A 26 -17.80 -11.77 -3.20
C CYS A 26 -17.83 -10.85 -4.42
N ASP A 27 -17.58 -11.42 -5.59
CA ASP A 27 -17.64 -10.71 -6.88
C ASP A 27 -16.84 -9.39 -6.94
N LEU A 28 -15.64 -9.40 -6.36
CA LEU A 28 -14.78 -8.22 -6.27
C LEU A 28 -14.14 -7.93 -7.64
N THR A 29 -14.43 -6.74 -8.20
CA THR A 29 -13.90 -6.35 -9.53
C THR A 29 -13.35 -4.93 -9.51
N PHE A 30 -12.04 -4.78 -9.73
CA PHE A 30 -11.38 -3.50 -9.98
C PHE A 30 -10.04 -3.69 -10.68
N SER A 31 -9.50 -2.60 -11.21
CA SER A 31 -8.18 -2.60 -11.86
C SER A 31 -7.35 -1.41 -11.39
N VAL A 32 -6.03 -1.47 -11.63
CA VAL A 32 -5.06 -0.43 -11.29
C VAL A 32 -4.22 -0.13 -12.53
N LYS A 33 -3.98 1.14 -12.82
CA LYS A 33 -3.12 1.59 -13.92
C LYS A 33 -1.67 1.75 -13.48
N PRO A 34 -0.68 1.64 -14.39
CA PRO A 34 0.70 1.98 -14.09
C PRO A 34 0.81 3.41 -13.52
N GLY A 35 1.57 3.58 -12.46
CA GLY A 35 1.76 4.86 -11.78
C GLY A 35 0.56 5.37 -10.97
N GLU A 36 -0.57 4.63 -10.94
CA GLU A 36 -1.74 5.01 -10.16
C GLU A 36 -1.56 4.65 -8.68
N PHE A 37 -1.95 5.57 -7.81
CA PHE A 37 -2.05 5.33 -6.37
C PHE A 37 -3.53 5.08 -6.00
N VAL A 38 -3.88 3.85 -5.67
CA VAL A 38 -5.24 3.45 -5.29
C VAL A 38 -5.31 3.22 -3.78
N ALA A 39 -6.35 3.74 -3.11
CA ALA A 39 -6.64 3.40 -1.73
C ALA A 39 -7.89 2.50 -1.63
N LEU A 40 -7.79 1.44 -0.84
CA LEU A 40 -8.91 0.57 -0.46
C LEU A 40 -9.36 0.96 0.95
N VAL A 41 -10.60 1.42 1.10
CA VAL A 41 -11.19 1.75 2.39
C VAL A 41 -12.44 0.90 2.64
N GLY A 42 -12.66 0.53 3.89
CA GLY A 42 -13.81 -0.30 4.26
C GLY A 42 -13.79 -0.63 5.75
N PRO A 43 -14.88 -1.16 6.31
CA PRO A 43 -14.97 -1.53 7.72
C PRO A 43 -13.85 -2.47 8.16
N SER A 44 -13.56 -2.49 9.45
CA SER A 44 -12.59 -3.44 10.00
C SER A 44 -13.05 -4.88 9.76
N GLY A 45 -12.11 -5.74 9.32
CA GLY A 45 -12.41 -7.15 9.03
C GLY A 45 -13.20 -7.40 7.73
N CYS A 46 -13.44 -6.40 6.88
CA CYS A 46 -14.18 -6.61 5.62
C CYS A 46 -13.39 -7.42 4.56
N GLY A 47 -12.08 -7.61 4.69
CA GLY A 47 -11.28 -8.40 3.73
C GLY A 47 -10.18 -7.61 3.02
N LYS A 48 -9.83 -6.40 3.45
CA LYS A 48 -8.79 -5.56 2.82
C LYS A 48 -7.43 -6.26 2.73
N SER A 49 -6.92 -6.81 3.82
CA SER A 49 -5.66 -7.57 3.82
C SER A 49 -5.78 -8.88 3.04
N THR A 50 -6.98 -9.48 2.96
CA THR A 50 -7.24 -10.63 2.08
C THR A 50 -7.02 -10.28 0.62
N ILE A 51 -7.46 -9.09 0.18
CA ILE A 51 -7.21 -8.59 -1.18
C ILE A 51 -5.71 -8.45 -1.43
N LEU A 52 -4.95 -7.85 -0.50
CA LEU A 52 -3.50 -7.73 -0.64
C LEU A 52 -2.81 -9.10 -0.69
N ASN A 53 -3.26 -10.07 0.12
CA ASN A 53 -2.72 -11.42 0.13
C ASN A 53 -3.00 -12.18 -1.18
N LEU A 54 -4.15 -11.94 -1.82
CA LEU A 54 -4.45 -12.47 -3.16
C LEU A 54 -3.52 -11.85 -4.21
N ILE A 55 -3.36 -10.52 -4.20
CA ILE A 55 -2.49 -9.82 -5.14
C ILE A 55 -1.03 -10.24 -4.98
N SER A 56 -0.56 -10.44 -3.74
CA SER A 56 0.81 -10.90 -3.47
C SER A 56 1.05 -12.39 -3.72
N GLY A 57 0.01 -13.14 -4.09
CA GLY A 57 0.10 -14.59 -4.34
C GLY A 57 0.17 -15.46 -3.08
N LEU A 58 0.00 -14.88 -1.88
CA LEU A 58 -0.07 -15.62 -0.62
C LEU A 58 -1.39 -16.40 -0.48
N LEU A 59 -2.43 -15.97 -1.17
CA LEU A 59 -3.71 -16.68 -1.28
C LEU A 59 -4.07 -16.84 -2.76
N LYS A 60 -4.92 -17.85 -3.04
CA LYS A 60 -5.53 -18.04 -4.35
C LYS A 60 -7.04 -17.79 -4.27
N PRO A 61 -7.65 -17.15 -5.26
CA PRO A 61 -9.09 -16.98 -5.30
C PRO A 61 -9.78 -18.33 -5.53
N GLU A 62 -11.00 -18.49 -5.02
CA GLU A 62 -11.87 -19.66 -5.32
C GLU A 62 -12.60 -19.48 -6.65
N ALA A 63 -12.92 -18.23 -7.00
CA ALA A 63 -13.49 -17.88 -8.29
C ALA A 63 -12.97 -16.53 -8.77
N GLY A 64 -13.07 -16.30 -10.08
CA GLY A 64 -12.59 -15.10 -10.73
C GLY A 64 -11.13 -15.20 -11.18
N THR A 65 -10.59 -14.11 -11.70
CA THR A 65 -9.26 -14.07 -12.32
C THR A 65 -8.47 -12.86 -11.83
N LEU A 66 -7.22 -13.10 -11.43
CA LEU A 66 -6.22 -12.05 -11.20
C LEU A 66 -5.29 -11.95 -12.40
N LEU A 67 -5.23 -10.79 -13.02
CA LEU A 67 -4.39 -10.52 -14.17
C LEU A 67 -3.39 -9.41 -13.88
N SER A 68 -2.17 -9.56 -14.37
CA SER A 68 -1.19 -8.49 -14.50
C SER A 68 -0.87 -8.30 -15.98
N ARG A 69 -1.04 -7.06 -16.46
CA ARG A 69 -0.82 -6.72 -17.89
C ARG A 69 -1.51 -7.70 -18.84
N GLY A 70 -2.74 -8.15 -18.48
CA GLY A 70 -3.55 -9.08 -19.26
C GLY A 70 -3.14 -10.56 -19.19
N ARG A 71 -2.16 -10.92 -18.35
CA ARG A 71 -1.74 -12.32 -18.11
C ARG A 71 -2.10 -12.75 -16.68
N PRO A 72 -2.38 -14.03 -16.43
CA PRO A 72 -2.56 -14.51 -15.06
C PRO A 72 -1.40 -14.06 -14.16
N ILE A 73 -1.69 -13.57 -12.95
CA ILE A 73 -0.68 -13.00 -12.05
C ILE A 73 0.42 -14.01 -11.69
N THR A 74 0.10 -15.31 -11.70
CA THR A 74 1.05 -16.41 -11.47
C THR A 74 2.04 -16.62 -12.61
N GLU A 75 1.77 -16.08 -13.78
CA GLU A 75 2.58 -16.21 -15.00
C GLU A 75 3.19 -14.86 -15.40
N ALA A 76 2.79 -13.78 -14.72
CA ALA A 76 3.25 -12.45 -15.03
C ALA A 76 4.56 -12.15 -14.30
N ASP A 77 5.46 -11.46 -14.98
CA ASP A 77 6.67 -10.90 -14.39
C ASP A 77 6.31 -9.56 -13.72
N LEU A 78 5.67 -9.66 -12.54
CA LEU A 78 5.27 -8.52 -11.72
C LEU A 78 6.01 -8.56 -10.39
N HIS A 79 6.94 -7.64 -10.21
CA HIS A 79 7.64 -7.49 -8.95
C HIS A 79 6.77 -6.72 -7.94
N ILE A 80 6.35 -7.40 -6.88
CA ILE A 80 5.48 -6.85 -5.83
C ILE A 80 6.31 -6.55 -4.59
N GLY A 81 6.24 -5.30 -4.13
CA GLY A 81 6.76 -4.90 -2.82
C GLY A 81 5.62 -4.85 -1.81
N TYR A 82 5.68 -5.64 -0.74
CA TYR A 82 4.64 -5.68 0.29
C TYR A 82 5.15 -5.08 1.60
N MET A 83 4.57 -3.95 1.99
CA MET A 83 4.79 -3.31 3.28
C MET A 83 3.63 -3.67 4.20
N LEU A 84 3.91 -4.49 5.20
CA LEU A 84 2.94 -4.97 6.18
C LEU A 84 2.61 -3.87 7.22
N GLN A 85 1.56 -4.08 7.99
CA GLN A 85 1.05 -3.14 9.00
C GLN A 85 2.12 -2.72 10.02
N ARG A 86 3.04 -3.63 10.39
CA ARG A 86 4.21 -3.31 11.21
C ARG A 86 5.44 -3.21 10.31
N ASP A 87 6.46 -2.48 10.77
CA ASP A 87 7.70 -2.28 10.02
C ASP A 87 8.50 -3.58 9.81
N HIS A 88 8.34 -4.58 10.70
CA HIS A 88 9.05 -5.87 10.66
C HIS A 88 10.55 -5.72 10.38
N LEU A 89 11.18 -4.71 10.97
CA LEU A 89 12.62 -4.59 10.99
C LEU A 89 13.19 -5.57 12.00
N PHE A 90 14.28 -6.24 11.65
CA PHE A 90 14.96 -7.16 12.55
C PHE A 90 15.77 -6.38 13.59
N GLU A 91 15.41 -6.51 14.86
CA GLU A 91 16.02 -5.78 15.98
C GLU A 91 17.52 -6.07 16.16
N TRP A 92 18.00 -7.24 15.72
CA TRP A 92 19.42 -7.63 15.78
C TRP A 92 20.25 -7.14 14.60
N ARG A 93 19.64 -6.49 13.61
CA ARG A 93 20.30 -5.91 12.44
C ARG A 93 20.33 -4.39 12.54
N THR A 94 21.37 -3.78 11.96
CA THR A 94 21.38 -2.33 11.75
C THR A 94 20.30 -1.92 10.76
N ILE A 95 19.97 -0.63 10.72
CA ILE A 95 19.00 -0.08 9.74
C ILE A 95 19.49 -0.32 8.32
N TYR A 96 20.76 -0.05 8.02
CA TYR A 96 21.33 -0.31 6.70
C TYR A 96 21.21 -1.79 6.30
N SER A 97 21.55 -2.70 7.20
CA SER A 97 21.45 -4.13 6.98
C SER A 97 19.99 -4.61 6.83
N ASN A 98 19.04 -3.98 7.54
CA ASN A 98 17.60 -4.22 7.34
C ASN A 98 17.13 -3.80 5.94
N VAL A 99 17.57 -2.63 5.48
CA VAL A 99 17.18 -2.11 4.16
C VAL A 99 17.72 -2.97 3.03
N LEU A 100 18.93 -3.53 3.17
CA LEU A 100 19.54 -4.42 2.18
C LEU A 100 18.96 -5.83 2.18
N LEU A 101 18.18 -6.21 3.17
CA LEU A 101 17.74 -7.60 3.40
C LEU A 101 17.10 -8.26 2.17
N GLY A 102 16.20 -7.57 1.48
CA GLY A 102 15.56 -8.10 0.27
C GLY A 102 16.56 -8.46 -0.82
N LEU A 103 17.54 -7.56 -1.04
CA LEU A 103 18.61 -7.76 -2.02
C LEU A 103 19.55 -8.92 -1.63
N GLU A 104 19.80 -9.11 -0.33
CA GLU A 104 20.59 -10.24 0.18
C GLU A 104 19.87 -11.57 -0.07
N ILE A 105 18.57 -11.66 0.27
CA ILE A 105 17.78 -12.88 0.12
C ILE A 105 17.63 -13.26 -1.36
N SER A 106 17.36 -12.28 -2.23
CA SER A 106 17.23 -12.50 -3.67
C SER A 106 18.57 -12.73 -4.38
N ARG A 107 19.71 -12.60 -3.67
CA ARG A 107 21.06 -12.67 -4.23
C ARG A 107 21.34 -11.67 -5.35
N THR A 108 20.69 -10.51 -5.26
CA THR A 108 20.81 -9.42 -6.25
C THR A 108 21.56 -8.20 -5.70
N LEU A 109 22.29 -8.37 -4.59
CA LEU A 109 23.05 -7.32 -3.94
C LEU A 109 24.34 -7.03 -4.71
N THR A 110 24.31 -6.01 -5.57
CA THR A 110 25.49 -5.52 -6.32
C THR A 110 26.01 -4.21 -5.70
N PRO A 111 27.26 -3.78 -6.05
CA PRO A 111 27.78 -2.48 -5.62
C PRO A 111 26.86 -1.31 -6.00
N GLU A 112 26.31 -1.31 -7.21
CA GLU A 112 25.44 -0.26 -7.75
C GLU A 112 24.12 -0.19 -6.94
N ARG A 113 23.55 -1.34 -6.59
CA ARG A 113 22.34 -1.39 -5.75
C ARG A 113 22.60 -0.92 -4.32
N LYS A 114 23.79 -1.21 -3.76
CA LYS A 114 24.20 -0.68 -2.46
C LYS A 114 24.33 0.84 -2.48
N GLU A 115 24.91 1.39 -3.54
CA GLU A 115 25.04 2.84 -3.73
C GLU A 115 23.65 3.48 -3.80
N LYS A 116 22.76 2.95 -4.66
CA LYS A 116 21.36 3.42 -4.79
C LYS A 116 20.62 3.40 -3.44
N VAL A 117 20.77 2.34 -2.65
CA VAL A 117 20.19 2.27 -1.30
C VAL A 117 20.79 3.34 -0.39
N GLY A 118 22.11 3.59 -0.47
CA GLY A 118 22.76 4.68 0.25
C GLY A 118 22.20 6.06 -0.09
N GLU A 119 21.96 6.34 -1.37
CA GLU A 119 21.33 7.55 -1.86
C GLU A 119 19.87 7.69 -1.37
N MET A 120 19.10 6.59 -1.39
CA MET A 120 17.75 6.56 -0.85
C MET A 120 17.75 6.88 0.65
N MET A 121 18.66 6.28 1.42
CA MET A 121 18.78 6.54 2.85
C MET A 121 19.15 8.00 3.14
N GLU A 122 20.00 8.61 2.30
CA GLU A 122 20.35 10.03 2.41
C GLU A 122 19.15 10.92 2.08
N THR A 123 18.52 10.68 0.93
CA THR A 123 17.36 11.44 0.44
C THR A 123 16.20 11.41 1.44
N TYR A 124 16.01 10.29 2.14
CA TYR A 124 14.89 10.09 3.07
C TYR A 124 15.30 10.25 4.54
N GLY A 125 16.49 10.85 4.78
CA GLY A 125 16.93 11.31 6.10
C GLY A 125 17.32 10.19 7.08
N LEU A 126 17.75 9.03 6.58
CA LEU A 126 18.15 7.89 7.41
C LEU A 126 19.65 7.58 7.37
N LYS A 127 20.45 8.29 6.58
CA LYS A 127 21.89 8.00 6.42
C LYS A 127 22.66 8.07 7.76
N ALA A 128 22.37 9.06 8.58
CA ALA A 128 23.01 9.21 9.91
C ALA A 128 22.70 8.04 10.86
N PHE A 129 21.62 7.29 10.59
CA PHE A 129 21.14 6.17 11.39
C PHE A 129 21.48 4.80 10.78
N SER A 130 22.34 4.76 9.76
CA SER A 130 22.69 3.52 9.05
C SER A 130 23.16 2.41 9.99
N ASN A 131 23.93 2.74 11.02
CA ASN A 131 24.50 1.79 11.98
C ASN A 131 23.62 1.62 13.24
N ALA A 132 22.55 2.40 13.40
CA ALA A 132 21.61 2.27 14.50
C ALA A 132 20.75 1.00 14.35
N ARG A 133 20.16 0.54 15.45
CA ARG A 133 19.19 -0.54 15.50
C ARG A 133 17.75 0.00 15.47
N PRO A 134 16.74 -0.80 15.08
CA PRO A 134 15.35 -0.35 15.05
C PRO A 134 14.86 0.25 16.37
N SER A 135 15.29 -0.29 17.52
CA SER A 135 14.94 0.23 18.85
C SER A 135 15.43 1.65 19.14
N GLU A 136 16.41 2.14 18.39
CA GLU A 136 16.98 3.49 18.53
C GLU A 136 16.27 4.54 17.65
N LEU A 137 15.30 4.10 16.79
CA LEU A 137 14.59 4.95 15.85
C LEU A 137 13.17 5.29 16.34
N SER A 138 12.70 6.49 15.98
CA SER A 138 11.27 6.81 16.12
C SER A 138 10.40 5.93 15.22
N GLY A 139 9.10 5.81 15.54
CA GLY A 139 8.15 5.04 14.72
C GLY A 139 8.14 5.47 13.25
N GLY A 140 8.15 6.78 12.98
CA GLY A 140 8.20 7.31 11.62
C GLY A 140 9.50 7.00 10.88
N MET A 141 10.63 6.99 11.58
CA MET A 141 11.92 6.58 10.99
C MET A 141 11.91 5.09 10.64
N ARG A 142 11.34 4.23 11.50
CA ARG A 142 11.19 2.80 11.22
C ARG A 142 10.29 2.56 10.00
N GLN A 143 9.17 3.29 9.88
CA GLN A 143 8.30 3.19 8.70
C GLN A 143 9.01 3.60 7.40
N ARG A 144 9.80 4.69 7.43
CA ARG A 144 10.63 5.07 6.28
C ARG A 144 11.67 4.01 5.94
N ALA A 145 12.33 3.41 6.93
CA ALA A 145 13.29 2.32 6.71
C ALA A 145 12.62 1.09 6.08
N ALA A 146 11.42 0.71 6.54
CA ALA A 146 10.63 -0.39 5.96
C ALA A 146 10.22 -0.08 4.50
N LEU A 147 9.83 1.17 4.20
CA LEU A 147 9.54 1.57 2.83
C LEU A 147 10.80 1.50 1.94
N ILE A 148 11.95 2.03 2.39
CA ILE A 148 13.20 1.97 1.63
C ILE A 148 13.60 0.51 1.36
N ARG A 149 13.48 -0.38 2.37
CA ARG A 149 13.71 -1.83 2.20
C ARG A 149 12.85 -2.42 1.08
N THR A 150 11.59 -2.00 1.01
CA THR A 150 10.65 -2.47 -0.01
C THR A 150 10.99 -1.87 -1.39
N LEU A 151 11.29 -0.57 -1.45
CA LEU A 151 11.66 0.13 -2.70
C LEU A 151 13.02 -0.31 -3.25
N ALA A 152 13.96 -0.74 -2.39
CA ALA A 152 15.27 -1.25 -2.81
C ALA A 152 15.18 -2.46 -3.75
N MET A 153 14.05 -3.19 -3.69
CA MET A 153 13.74 -4.30 -4.60
C MET A 153 13.21 -3.86 -5.96
N GLU A 154 13.05 -2.55 -6.19
CA GLU A 154 12.53 -1.95 -7.42
C GLU A 154 11.17 -2.52 -7.87
N PRO A 155 10.18 -2.62 -6.98
CA PRO A 155 8.90 -3.22 -7.33
C PRO A 155 8.15 -2.41 -8.40
N ASP A 156 7.37 -3.11 -9.23
CA ASP A 156 6.39 -2.51 -10.14
C ASP A 156 5.13 -2.04 -9.41
N LEU A 157 4.74 -2.79 -8.35
CA LEU A 157 3.54 -2.55 -7.56
C LEU A 157 3.87 -2.59 -6.06
N LEU A 158 3.51 -1.53 -5.34
CA LEU A 158 3.60 -1.44 -3.89
C LEU A 158 2.26 -1.78 -3.24
N LEU A 159 2.26 -2.72 -2.31
CA LEU A 159 1.13 -3.02 -1.44
C LEU A 159 1.45 -2.48 -0.04
N LEU A 160 0.58 -1.62 0.48
CA LEU A 160 0.75 -0.93 1.77
C LEU A 160 -0.44 -1.29 2.67
N ASP A 161 -0.22 -2.16 3.67
CA ASP A 161 -1.26 -2.62 4.58
C ASP A 161 -1.23 -1.81 5.89
N GLU A 162 -2.11 -0.83 6.01
CA GLU A 162 -2.25 0.06 7.17
C GLU A 162 -0.90 0.60 7.71
N PRO A 163 -0.02 1.13 6.87
CA PRO A 163 1.38 1.39 7.23
C PRO A 163 1.54 2.46 8.32
N PHE A 164 0.50 3.22 8.62
CA PHE A 164 0.55 4.34 9.57
C PHE A 164 -0.23 4.10 10.86
N SER A 165 -0.90 2.95 10.99
CA SER A 165 -1.84 2.68 12.10
C SER A 165 -1.18 2.67 13.49
N ALA A 166 0.10 2.35 13.59
CA ALA A 166 0.85 2.30 14.85
C ALA A 166 1.48 3.66 15.27
N LEU A 167 1.27 4.72 14.49
CA LEU A 167 1.86 6.04 14.74
C LEU A 167 0.87 6.97 15.46
N ASP A 168 1.40 7.83 16.33
CA ASP A 168 0.62 8.94 16.88
C ASP A 168 0.21 9.92 15.76
N TYR A 169 -0.81 10.74 16.03
CA TYR A 169 -1.43 11.58 15.01
C TYR A 169 -0.44 12.52 14.29
N GLN A 170 0.44 13.20 15.05
CA GLN A 170 1.37 14.18 14.45
C GLN A 170 2.45 13.48 13.60
N THR A 171 3.02 12.42 14.13
CA THR A 171 3.99 11.59 13.39
C THR A 171 3.37 11.00 12.13
N ARG A 172 2.12 10.53 12.22
CA ARG A 172 1.36 9.98 11.09
C ARG A 172 1.23 10.99 9.95
N LEU A 173 0.85 12.25 10.24
CA LEU A 173 0.73 13.28 9.21
C LEU A 173 2.05 13.50 8.46
N ASN A 174 3.15 13.62 9.18
CA ASN A 174 4.47 13.84 8.60
C ASN A 174 4.92 12.63 7.77
N VAL A 175 4.74 11.42 8.29
CA VAL A 175 5.15 10.19 7.59
C VAL A 175 4.29 9.93 6.35
N CYS A 176 2.97 10.21 6.38
CA CYS A 176 2.11 10.17 5.19
C CYS A 176 2.63 11.12 4.11
N ASP A 177 3.01 12.34 4.49
CA ASP A 177 3.52 13.34 3.54
C ASP A 177 4.85 12.90 2.94
N ASP A 178 5.78 12.41 3.77
CA ASP A 178 7.08 11.88 3.32
C ASP A 178 6.90 10.69 2.37
N ILE A 179 6.12 9.69 2.78
CA ILE A 179 5.90 8.46 2.00
C ILE A 179 5.16 8.76 0.69
N GLY A 180 4.15 9.62 0.72
CA GLY A 180 3.44 10.05 -0.48
C GLY A 180 4.36 10.72 -1.50
N LYS A 181 5.25 11.62 -1.04
CA LYS A 181 6.28 12.25 -1.89
C LYS A 181 7.26 11.24 -2.47
N ILE A 182 7.71 10.28 -1.65
CA ILE A 182 8.63 9.22 -2.07
C ILE A 182 8.01 8.39 -3.20
N ILE A 183 6.82 7.84 -2.99
CA ILE A 183 6.14 6.98 -3.97
C ILE A 183 5.91 7.73 -5.29
N LYS A 184 5.49 9.00 -5.21
CA LYS A 184 5.28 9.86 -6.37
C LYS A 184 6.58 10.16 -7.11
N LYS A 185 7.66 10.49 -6.39
CA LYS A 185 8.99 10.77 -6.97
C LYS A 185 9.54 9.55 -7.69
N GLU A 186 9.36 8.36 -7.12
CA GLU A 186 9.80 7.09 -7.70
C GLU A 186 8.86 6.58 -8.82
N GLY A 187 7.75 7.27 -9.10
CA GLY A 187 6.78 6.91 -10.14
C GLY A 187 6.15 5.53 -9.96
N LYS A 188 6.03 5.07 -8.71
CA LYS A 188 5.56 3.71 -8.41
C LYS A 188 4.04 3.60 -8.41
N THR A 189 3.53 2.46 -8.86
CA THR A 189 2.13 2.08 -8.66
C THR A 189 1.93 1.62 -7.23
N ALA A 190 0.86 2.04 -6.56
CA ALA A 190 0.64 1.67 -5.16
C ALA A 190 -0.84 1.34 -4.86
N ILE A 191 -1.04 0.35 -3.99
CA ILE A 191 -2.34 0.05 -3.37
C ILE A 191 -2.17 0.23 -1.86
N LEU A 192 -2.89 1.19 -1.28
CA LEU A 192 -2.95 1.46 0.14
C LEU A 192 -4.22 0.86 0.73
N VAL A 193 -4.10 0.01 1.72
CA VAL A 193 -5.19 -0.38 2.60
C VAL A 193 -5.13 0.49 3.85
N THR A 194 -6.22 1.16 4.17
CA THR A 194 -6.36 1.95 5.39
C THR A 194 -7.82 2.02 5.85
N HIS A 195 -8.01 2.26 7.13
CA HIS A 195 -9.31 2.62 7.72
C HIS A 195 -9.44 4.14 7.92
N ASP A 196 -8.39 4.92 7.67
CA ASP A 196 -8.40 6.39 7.76
C ASP A 196 -8.74 7.00 6.39
N ILE A 197 -9.95 7.59 6.32
CA ILE A 197 -10.44 8.27 5.12
C ILE A 197 -9.51 9.42 4.71
N SER A 198 -8.92 10.10 5.69
CA SER A 198 -8.04 11.24 5.43
C SER A 198 -6.72 10.82 4.79
N GLU A 199 -6.17 9.68 5.17
CA GLU A 199 -5.01 9.07 4.50
C GLU A 199 -5.36 8.74 3.05
N ALA A 200 -6.46 8.01 2.84
CA ALA A 200 -6.91 7.61 1.51
C ALA A 200 -7.07 8.82 0.56
N ILE A 201 -7.78 9.87 1.00
CA ILE A 201 -8.00 11.06 0.18
C ILE A 201 -6.71 11.82 -0.09
N SER A 202 -5.84 11.96 0.92
CA SER A 202 -4.63 12.78 0.78
C SER A 202 -3.59 12.15 -0.15
N MET A 203 -3.51 10.81 -0.21
CA MET A 203 -2.47 10.08 -0.94
C MET A 203 -2.94 9.55 -2.29
N ALA A 204 -4.16 9.00 -2.38
CA ALA A 204 -4.60 8.24 -3.54
C ALA A 204 -5.15 9.10 -4.69
N ASP A 205 -4.98 8.63 -5.92
CA ASP A 205 -5.63 9.18 -7.11
C ASP A 205 -7.07 8.69 -7.24
N ARG A 206 -7.36 7.55 -6.61
CA ARG A 206 -8.68 6.95 -6.58
C ARG A 206 -8.87 6.17 -5.28
N VAL A 207 -10.04 6.36 -4.67
CA VAL A 207 -10.47 5.59 -3.50
C VAL A 207 -11.51 4.58 -3.93
N ILE A 208 -11.31 3.32 -3.55
CA ILE A 208 -12.26 2.22 -3.71
C ILE A 208 -12.87 1.95 -2.33
N VAL A 209 -14.17 2.18 -2.23
CA VAL A 209 -14.93 1.88 -1.00
C VAL A 209 -15.44 0.45 -1.09
N LEU A 210 -15.11 -0.33 -0.07
CA LEU A 210 -15.52 -1.71 0.07
C LEU A 210 -16.71 -1.82 1.02
N ALA A 211 -17.62 -2.74 0.71
CA ALA A 211 -18.72 -3.12 1.59
C ALA A 211 -18.20 -3.89 2.82
N ALA A 212 -19.07 -4.07 3.80
CA ALA A 212 -18.85 -5.00 4.90
C ALA A 212 -18.76 -6.45 4.37
N ARG A 213 -18.35 -7.37 5.25
CA ARG A 213 -18.12 -8.78 4.90
C ARG A 213 -19.40 -9.50 4.42
N PRO A 214 -19.38 -10.22 3.27
CA PRO A 214 -18.26 -10.34 2.33
C PRO A 214 -18.00 -9.06 1.56
N ALA A 215 -16.71 -8.71 1.35
CA ALA A 215 -16.36 -7.48 0.67
C ALA A 215 -16.64 -7.57 -0.84
N TYR A 216 -17.22 -6.52 -1.37
CA TYR A 216 -17.31 -6.20 -2.79
C TYR A 216 -17.04 -4.71 -3.00
N VAL A 217 -16.79 -4.30 -4.22
CA VAL A 217 -16.59 -2.87 -4.53
C VAL A 217 -17.94 -2.14 -4.49
N LYS A 218 -18.13 -1.32 -3.45
CA LYS A 218 -19.34 -0.50 -3.29
C LYS A 218 -19.29 0.74 -4.18
N LYS A 219 -18.13 1.42 -4.20
CA LYS A 219 -17.93 2.63 -5.00
C LYS A 219 -16.48 2.87 -5.35
N LYS A 220 -16.23 3.46 -6.52
CA LYS A 220 -14.93 3.95 -6.97
C LYS A 220 -15.01 5.47 -7.08
N ILE A 221 -14.18 6.19 -6.33
CA ILE A 221 -14.22 7.66 -6.24
C ILE A 221 -12.87 8.20 -6.73
N PRO A 222 -12.81 8.86 -7.91
CA PRO A 222 -11.61 9.53 -8.35
C PRO A 222 -11.33 10.76 -7.47
N ILE A 223 -10.07 10.95 -7.07
CA ILE A 223 -9.63 12.05 -6.22
C ILE A 223 -8.83 13.02 -7.07
N ARG A 224 -9.32 14.24 -7.21
CA ARG A 224 -8.66 15.31 -7.98
C ARG A 224 -8.68 16.59 -7.17
N PHE A 225 -7.55 17.28 -7.13
CA PHE A 225 -7.41 18.58 -6.49
C PHE A 225 -6.95 19.61 -7.52
N ALA A 226 -7.51 20.82 -7.41
CA ALA A 226 -7.09 21.95 -8.26
C ALA A 226 -5.79 22.58 -7.72
N MET A 227 -4.69 21.82 -7.78
CA MET A 227 -3.35 22.27 -7.35
C MET A 227 -2.25 21.69 -8.24
N GLU A 228 -1.22 22.47 -8.51
CA GLU A 228 -0.10 22.06 -9.40
C GLU A 228 0.73 20.93 -8.77
N GLU A 229 1.07 21.08 -7.49
CA GLU A 229 1.87 20.11 -6.74
C GLU A 229 1.07 19.56 -5.56
N ARG A 230 0.52 18.37 -5.74
CA ARG A 230 -0.23 17.68 -4.69
C ARG A 230 0.75 16.96 -3.76
N THR A 231 0.71 17.34 -2.47
CA THR A 231 1.27 16.55 -1.37
C THR A 231 0.15 16.15 -0.42
N PRO A 232 0.31 15.07 0.38
CA PRO A 232 -0.70 14.67 1.35
C PRO A 232 -1.10 15.80 2.32
N MET A 233 -0.16 16.61 2.76
CA MET A 233 -0.44 17.74 3.64
C MET A 233 -1.22 18.85 2.96
N LYS A 234 -0.84 19.25 1.73
CA LYS A 234 -1.57 20.25 0.94
C LYS A 234 -2.98 19.78 0.61
N ALA A 235 -3.15 18.49 0.24
CA ALA A 235 -4.46 17.91 -0.08
C ALA A 235 -5.46 18.04 1.08
N ARG A 236 -5.00 17.84 2.33
CA ARG A 236 -5.85 17.95 3.53
C ARG A 236 -6.38 19.38 3.77
N SER A 237 -5.67 20.39 3.29
CA SER A 237 -6.06 21.80 3.41
C SER A 237 -6.89 22.29 2.22
N ALA A 238 -7.08 21.49 1.20
CA ALA A 238 -7.82 21.85 0.00
C ALA A 238 -9.36 21.87 0.24
N PRO A 239 -10.11 22.79 -0.37
CA PRO A 239 -11.56 22.89 -0.20
C PRO A 239 -12.29 21.60 -0.64
N GLU A 240 -11.79 20.91 -1.67
CA GLU A 240 -12.35 19.67 -2.19
C GLU A 240 -12.25 18.50 -1.18
N PHE A 241 -11.30 18.55 -0.24
CA PHE A 241 -11.06 17.48 0.72
C PHE A 241 -12.33 17.11 1.50
N LYS A 242 -13.05 18.12 2.01
CA LYS A 242 -14.28 17.92 2.78
C LYS A 242 -15.37 17.24 1.94
N THR A 243 -15.46 17.56 0.66
CA THR A 243 -16.42 16.94 -0.25
C THR A 243 -16.15 15.45 -0.43
N TYR A 244 -14.88 15.08 -0.67
CA TYR A 244 -14.48 13.66 -0.76
C TYR A 244 -14.67 12.94 0.55
N PHE A 245 -14.30 13.57 1.68
CA PHE A 245 -14.47 12.97 2.99
C PHE A 245 -15.95 12.62 3.26
N ASN A 246 -16.86 13.56 3.04
CA ASN A 246 -18.29 13.34 3.24
C ASN A 246 -18.84 12.26 2.29
N ALA A 247 -18.39 12.23 1.04
CA ALA A 247 -18.82 11.22 0.07
C ALA A 247 -18.38 9.81 0.48
N ILE A 248 -17.13 9.63 0.91
CA ILE A 248 -16.60 8.34 1.36
C ILE A 248 -17.25 7.93 2.69
N TRP A 249 -17.35 8.87 3.64
CA TRP A 249 -18.01 8.64 4.93
C TRP A 249 -19.45 8.16 4.78
N LYS A 250 -20.20 8.79 3.89
CA LYS A 250 -21.57 8.40 3.56
C LYS A 250 -21.62 6.96 3.08
N GLU A 251 -20.78 6.59 2.10
CA GLU A 251 -20.73 5.23 1.55
C GLU A 251 -20.35 4.18 2.60
N LEU A 252 -19.47 4.51 3.54
CA LEU A 252 -19.07 3.58 4.60
C LEU A 252 -20.18 3.35 5.64
N ASN A 253 -21.06 4.35 5.87
CA ASN A 253 -22.09 4.29 6.92
C ASN A 253 -23.51 3.98 6.40
N GLU A 254 -23.77 4.10 5.09
CA GLU A 254 -25.08 3.80 4.48
C GLU A 254 -25.28 2.29 4.33
N ASN A 255 -25.20 1.47 5.33
CA ASN A 255 -25.54 0.05 5.46
C ASN A 255 -24.61 -0.63 6.49
N ALA A 256 -24.27 0.08 7.56
CA ALA A 256 -23.70 -0.55 8.75
C ALA A 256 -24.81 -1.12 9.63
#